data_98b6f3e6e275a55eae21385de137d022
#
_entry.id   98b6f3e6e275a55eae21385de137d022
#
_cell.length_a   1.000
_cell.length_b   1.000
_cell.length_c   1.000
_cell.angle_alpha   90.00
_cell.angle_beta   90.00
_cell.angle_gamma   90.00
#
_symmetry.space_group_name_H-M   'P 1'
#
loop_
_entity.id
_entity.type
_entity.pdbx_description
1 polymer ?
#
loop_
_entity_poly.entity_id
_entity_poly.type
_entity_poly.pdbx_seq_one_letter_code
_entity_poly.pdbx_strand_id
1 'polypeptide(L)'
;MRLPLTIALVFPIIVAAQLPTAKPIPRVQAVPMPHHITSFQLDGRELTAMHHDPQDMRPFWHPIRASKDMSLTRMGHPHDPLTHSHHNSVWITHNMVNDLDFWGDYAKKQGRIVNVEISHEGYEDTDEFASMRMVNHWLSEADESVQLIEVRRTEIRPLDGAKSWFMIIDLEFAPPKGKTTTFGATGFGLVAVRVAKSIGVHDGGGRILNSEGQVNEEQVFRKPARWCDYSGRITNEADGFGGITLMNHPMNPHNPTAFHVRDDGWMGCCLSLDTPVEVTEAKKLRVRYGLWVHDGVATQDQSETHWKRFAEMPVVDLNPPKPAKK
;
A
#
# COMPACT_ATOMS: atom_id res chain seq x y z
N MET A 1 33.61 -32.97 -75.62
CA MET A 1 34.31 -32.62 -74.39
C MET A 1 33.38 -31.70 -73.57
N ARG A 2 32.71 -32.21 -72.54
CA ARG A 2 31.82 -31.39 -71.71
C ARG A 2 32.56 -31.10 -70.39
N LEU A 3 32.80 -29.81 -70.11
CA LEU A 3 33.35 -29.38 -68.81
C LEU A 3 32.27 -29.48 -67.70
N PRO A 4 32.61 -29.95 -66.52
CA PRO A 4 31.69 -29.92 -65.40
C PRO A 4 31.64 -28.50 -64.78
N LEU A 5 30.41 -28.01 -64.59
CA LEU A 5 30.11 -26.75 -63.89
C LEU A 5 30.14 -27.00 -62.38
N THR A 6 31.17 -26.51 -61.70
CA THR A 6 31.24 -26.60 -60.21
C THR A 6 30.49 -25.40 -59.62
N ILE A 7 29.36 -25.64 -59.00
CA ILE A 7 28.62 -24.61 -58.23
C ILE A 7 29.21 -24.57 -56.83
N ALA A 8 29.87 -23.46 -56.51
CA ALA A 8 30.32 -23.19 -55.14
C ALA A 8 29.15 -22.62 -54.32
N LEU A 9 28.67 -23.38 -53.36
CA LEU A 9 27.69 -22.93 -52.35
C LEU A 9 28.42 -22.04 -51.32
N VAL A 10 28.18 -20.74 -51.36
CA VAL A 10 28.64 -19.79 -50.34
C VAL A 10 27.56 -19.74 -49.23
N PHE A 11 27.85 -20.35 -48.07
CA PHE A 11 27.02 -20.22 -46.90
C PHE A 11 27.35 -18.86 -46.23
N PRO A 12 26.33 -18.01 -45.93
CA PRO A 12 26.57 -16.80 -45.18
C PRO A 12 26.97 -17.20 -43.72
N ILE A 13 28.14 -16.76 -43.27
CA ILE A 13 28.51 -16.85 -41.87
C ILE A 13 27.67 -15.83 -41.13
N ILE A 14 26.63 -16.29 -40.42
CA ILE A 14 25.89 -15.46 -39.47
C ILE A 14 26.81 -15.24 -38.26
N VAL A 15 27.47 -14.11 -38.21
CA VAL A 15 28.16 -13.65 -37.00
C VAL A 15 27.04 -13.22 -36.02
N ALA A 16 26.70 -14.09 -35.08
CA ALA A 16 25.86 -13.69 -33.98
C ALA A 16 26.57 -12.56 -33.21
N ALA A 17 26.01 -11.36 -33.27
CA ALA A 17 26.50 -10.25 -32.48
C ALA A 17 26.39 -10.65 -31.00
N GLN A 18 27.53 -10.79 -30.32
CA GLN A 18 27.58 -11.09 -28.92
C GLN A 18 27.11 -9.83 -28.18
N LEU A 19 25.90 -9.92 -27.55
CA LEU A 19 25.39 -8.83 -26.72
C LEU A 19 26.39 -8.58 -25.58
N PRO A 20 26.62 -7.31 -25.21
CA PRO A 20 27.43 -7.01 -24.05
C PRO A 20 26.84 -7.73 -22.82
N THR A 21 27.72 -8.18 -21.91
CA THR A 21 27.29 -8.83 -20.65
C THR A 21 26.45 -7.85 -19.86
N ALA A 22 25.14 -8.11 -19.75
CA ALA A 22 24.22 -7.27 -19.01
C ALA A 22 24.55 -7.37 -17.50
N LYS A 23 24.42 -6.27 -16.78
CA LYS A 23 24.41 -6.30 -15.31
C LYS A 23 23.14 -7.02 -14.85
N PRO A 24 23.20 -7.78 -13.73
CA PRO A 24 21.98 -8.33 -13.13
C PRO A 24 20.95 -7.22 -12.88
N ILE A 25 19.70 -7.48 -13.24
CA ILE A 25 18.58 -6.59 -12.96
C ILE A 25 17.91 -7.12 -11.68
N PRO A 26 17.68 -6.27 -10.67
CA PRO A 26 16.94 -6.69 -9.47
C PRO A 26 15.56 -7.25 -9.84
N ARG A 27 15.15 -8.32 -9.18
CA ARG A 27 13.86 -8.97 -9.43
C ARG A 27 12.68 -8.11 -9.00
N VAL A 28 12.84 -7.40 -7.87
CA VAL A 28 11.80 -6.50 -7.34
C VAL A 28 12.23 -5.08 -7.58
N GLN A 29 11.38 -4.31 -8.24
CA GLN A 29 11.71 -2.95 -8.66
C GLN A 29 10.58 -1.97 -8.34
N ALA A 30 10.94 -0.74 -7.96
CA ALA A 30 10.06 0.42 -7.87
C ALA A 30 10.37 1.35 -9.04
N VAL A 31 9.57 1.29 -10.09
CA VAL A 31 9.81 1.93 -11.38
C VAL A 31 9.02 3.24 -11.49
N PRO A 32 9.67 4.41 -11.55
CA PRO A 32 8.99 5.68 -11.83
C PRO A 32 8.35 5.64 -13.24
N MET A 33 7.07 6.00 -13.30
CA MET A 33 6.27 6.03 -14.50
C MET A 33 5.74 7.45 -14.77
N PRO A 34 5.31 7.77 -16.02
CA PRO A 34 4.61 9.02 -16.30
C PRO A 34 3.37 9.22 -15.40
N HIS A 35 2.87 10.46 -15.31
CA HIS A 35 1.64 10.81 -14.58
C HIS A 35 1.71 10.57 -13.07
N HIS A 36 2.86 10.86 -12.45
CA HIS A 36 3.04 10.74 -11.00
C HIS A 36 2.70 9.34 -10.44
N ILE A 37 3.20 8.31 -11.11
CA ILE A 37 3.01 6.92 -10.72
C ILE A 37 4.37 6.27 -10.45
N THR A 38 4.45 5.44 -9.41
CA THR A 38 5.57 4.52 -9.19
C THR A 38 5.03 3.10 -9.17
N SER A 39 5.40 2.30 -10.17
CA SER A 39 4.99 0.89 -10.32
C SER A 39 5.94 -0.01 -9.52
N PHE A 40 5.41 -0.86 -8.65
CA PHE A 40 6.16 -1.90 -7.96
C PHE A 40 5.99 -3.23 -8.68
N GLN A 41 7.11 -3.77 -9.16
CA GLN A 41 7.13 -4.91 -10.06
C GLN A 41 7.98 -6.06 -9.49
N LEU A 42 7.54 -7.29 -9.75
CA LEU A 42 8.32 -8.51 -9.56
C LEU A 42 8.55 -9.16 -10.92
N ASP A 43 9.82 -9.30 -11.32
CA ASP A 43 10.23 -9.85 -12.62
C ASP A 43 9.47 -9.18 -13.81
N GLY A 44 9.24 -7.85 -13.71
CA GLY A 44 8.53 -7.03 -14.70
C GLY A 44 7.00 -7.08 -14.60
N ARG A 45 6.40 -7.90 -13.73
CA ARG A 45 4.96 -7.93 -13.46
C ARG A 45 4.61 -6.96 -12.34
N GLU A 46 3.71 -6.03 -12.60
CA GLU A 46 3.22 -5.11 -11.59
C GLU A 46 2.40 -5.80 -10.50
N LEU A 47 2.77 -5.60 -9.24
CA LEU A 47 2.01 -6.03 -8.06
C LEU A 47 1.08 -4.92 -7.57
N THR A 48 1.57 -3.70 -7.57
CA THR A 48 0.83 -2.48 -7.20
C THR A 48 1.53 -1.25 -7.78
N ALA A 49 0.83 -0.11 -7.78
CA ALA A 49 1.42 1.17 -8.10
C ALA A 49 1.01 2.23 -7.06
N MET A 50 1.96 3.09 -6.68
CA MET A 50 1.71 4.30 -5.91
C MET A 50 1.31 5.42 -6.88
N HIS A 51 0.13 5.97 -6.70
CA HIS A 51 -0.36 7.17 -7.36
C HIS A 51 -0.13 8.37 -6.45
N HIS A 52 0.49 9.42 -6.97
CA HIS A 52 0.84 10.61 -6.18
C HIS A 52 0.68 11.91 -6.99
N ASP A 53 -0.31 11.95 -7.88
CA ASP A 53 -0.62 13.16 -8.63
C ASP A 53 -1.03 14.28 -7.66
N PRO A 54 -0.43 15.49 -7.77
CA PRO A 54 -0.78 16.61 -6.91
C PRO A 54 -2.21 17.14 -7.11
N GLN A 55 -2.91 16.69 -8.16
CA GLN A 55 -4.33 17.02 -8.37
C GLN A 55 -5.27 16.05 -7.62
N ASP A 56 -4.77 14.89 -7.17
CA ASP A 56 -5.54 13.99 -6.33
C ASP A 56 -5.67 14.54 -4.90
N MET A 57 -6.74 14.16 -4.20
CA MET A 57 -6.94 14.55 -2.81
C MET A 57 -5.88 13.94 -1.88
N ARG A 58 -5.30 12.81 -2.27
CA ARG A 58 -4.27 12.08 -1.50
C ARG A 58 -3.54 11.04 -2.34
N PRO A 59 -2.28 10.71 -2.00
CA PRO A 59 -1.61 9.56 -2.59
C PRO A 59 -2.23 8.23 -2.14
N PHE A 60 -2.31 7.24 -3.05
CA PHE A 60 -2.91 5.93 -2.80
C PHE A 60 -2.20 4.83 -3.61
N TRP A 61 -2.40 3.57 -3.23
CA TRP A 61 -1.92 2.40 -3.97
C TRP A 61 -3.08 1.74 -4.72
N HIS A 62 -2.92 1.57 -6.02
CA HIS A 62 -3.86 0.89 -6.90
C HIS A 62 -3.16 0.43 -8.19
N PRO A 63 -3.47 -0.76 -8.73
CA PRO A 63 -4.24 -1.85 -8.13
C PRO A 63 -3.44 -2.58 -7.03
N ILE A 64 -4.09 -3.48 -6.28
CA ILE A 64 -3.42 -4.46 -5.43
C ILE A 64 -3.66 -5.82 -6.06
N ARG A 65 -2.62 -6.50 -6.57
CA ARG A 65 -2.76 -7.75 -7.31
C ARG A 65 -2.19 -8.94 -6.56
N ALA A 66 -2.97 -10.01 -6.51
CA ALA A 66 -2.47 -11.35 -6.17
C ALA A 66 -1.83 -12.03 -7.39
N SER A 67 -1.63 -13.35 -7.35
CA SER A 67 -0.97 -14.07 -8.45
C SER A 67 -1.72 -14.02 -9.79
N LYS A 68 -3.04 -13.84 -9.79
CA LYS A 68 -3.93 -13.89 -10.97
C LYS A 68 -4.14 -12.57 -11.69
N ASP A 69 -3.30 -11.57 -11.50
CA ASP A 69 -3.37 -10.23 -12.14
C ASP A 69 -4.68 -9.45 -11.93
N MET A 70 -5.65 -10.01 -11.21
CA MET A 70 -6.88 -9.33 -10.84
C MET A 70 -6.61 -8.42 -9.63
N SER A 71 -7.19 -7.22 -9.66
CA SER A 71 -7.11 -6.34 -8.49
C SER A 71 -8.01 -6.83 -7.37
N LEU A 72 -7.44 -6.99 -6.18
CA LEU A 72 -8.16 -7.28 -4.94
C LEU A 72 -8.85 -6.04 -4.37
N THR A 73 -8.55 -4.88 -4.94
CA THR A 73 -9.09 -3.59 -4.48
C THR A 73 -9.76 -2.84 -5.62
N ARG A 74 -10.49 -1.81 -5.28
CA ARG A 74 -11.16 -0.91 -6.23
C ARG A 74 -11.14 0.54 -5.74
N MET A 75 -11.48 1.43 -6.65
CA MET A 75 -11.76 2.83 -6.39
C MET A 75 -13.26 3.02 -6.17
N GLY A 76 -13.63 3.93 -5.26
CA GLY A 76 -15.01 4.30 -5.00
C GLY A 76 -15.87 3.21 -4.32
N HIS A 77 -17.17 3.38 -4.39
CA HIS A 77 -18.18 2.49 -3.82
C HIS A 77 -19.06 1.88 -4.92
N PRO A 78 -19.48 0.60 -4.84
CA PRO A 78 -20.21 -0.05 -5.93
C PRO A 78 -21.59 0.56 -6.18
N HIS A 79 -22.24 1.10 -5.13
CA HIS A 79 -23.60 1.65 -5.20
C HIS A 79 -23.63 3.18 -5.16
N ASP A 80 -22.52 3.82 -4.79
CA ASP A 80 -22.42 5.26 -4.68
C ASP A 80 -21.00 5.75 -4.97
N PRO A 81 -20.62 5.83 -6.25
CA PRO A 81 -19.30 6.29 -6.64
C PRO A 81 -19.09 7.80 -6.42
N LEU A 82 -20.16 8.57 -6.25
CA LEU A 82 -20.05 10.03 -6.06
C LEU A 82 -19.77 10.40 -4.60
N THR A 83 -20.55 9.84 -3.65
CA THR A 83 -20.36 10.16 -2.23
C THR A 83 -19.19 9.40 -1.59
N HIS A 84 -18.74 8.30 -2.20
CA HIS A 84 -17.61 7.51 -1.75
C HIS A 84 -16.41 7.55 -2.72
N SER A 85 -16.25 8.64 -3.48
CA SER A 85 -15.10 8.88 -4.35
C SER A 85 -13.78 8.87 -3.59
N HIS A 86 -13.80 9.21 -2.31
CA HIS A 86 -12.66 9.16 -1.39
C HIS A 86 -12.16 7.76 -1.02
N HIS A 87 -12.80 6.68 -1.46
CA HIS A 87 -12.31 5.32 -1.25
C HIS A 87 -11.28 4.94 -2.33
N ASN A 88 -10.01 5.16 -2.04
CA ASN A 88 -8.92 5.04 -3.01
C ASN A 88 -8.13 3.73 -2.84
N SER A 89 -8.76 2.56 -3.00
CA SER A 89 -8.06 1.26 -3.00
C SER A 89 -7.35 0.96 -1.67
N VAL A 90 -6.09 1.37 -1.51
CA VAL A 90 -5.35 1.43 -0.24
C VAL A 90 -4.82 2.84 -0.07
N TRP A 91 -5.12 3.49 1.06
CA TRP A 91 -4.71 4.87 1.28
C TRP A 91 -4.44 5.18 2.75
N ILE A 92 -3.69 6.27 2.97
CA ILE A 92 -3.40 6.83 4.29
C ILE A 92 -4.12 8.17 4.38
N THR A 93 -4.96 8.33 5.39
CA THR A 93 -5.69 9.57 5.65
C THR A 93 -6.33 9.58 7.05
N HIS A 94 -6.92 10.72 7.44
CA HIS A 94 -7.63 10.85 8.72
C HIS A 94 -8.65 11.97 8.64
N ASN A 95 -9.86 11.79 9.21
CA ASN A 95 -10.89 12.80 9.06
C ASN A 95 -10.88 13.92 10.11
N MET A 96 -9.94 13.91 11.04
CA MET A 96 -9.79 14.94 12.08
C MET A 96 -8.32 15.24 12.36
N VAL A 97 -7.68 16.07 11.53
CA VAL A 97 -6.34 16.58 11.78
C VAL A 97 -6.42 18.09 11.97
N ASN A 98 -6.20 18.58 13.20
CA ASN A 98 -6.44 19.99 13.56
C ASN A 98 -7.85 20.47 13.13
N ASP A 99 -8.87 19.64 13.36
CA ASP A 99 -10.28 19.88 12.95
C ASP A 99 -10.52 19.97 11.44
N LEU A 100 -9.56 19.58 10.61
CA LEU A 100 -9.72 19.43 9.15
C LEU A 100 -9.99 17.98 8.77
N ASP A 101 -10.84 17.81 7.77
CA ASP A 101 -11.16 16.51 7.18
C ASP A 101 -10.25 16.21 5.97
N PHE A 102 -9.36 15.22 6.12
CA PHE A 102 -8.54 14.68 5.02
C PHE A 102 -9.12 13.38 4.45
N TRP A 103 -10.19 12.87 5.04
CA TRP A 103 -10.83 11.62 4.64
C TRP A 103 -11.80 11.81 3.48
N GLY A 104 -12.76 12.73 3.62
CA GLY A 104 -13.75 13.05 2.60
C GLY A 104 -13.17 13.84 1.42
N ASP A 105 -13.99 14.06 0.39
CA ASP A 105 -13.62 14.88 -0.78
C ASP A 105 -14.41 16.19 -0.84
N TYR A 106 -15.40 16.39 0.05
CA TYR A 106 -16.31 17.56 -0.01
C TYR A 106 -16.67 18.10 1.38
N ALA A 107 -15.73 18.07 2.32
CA ALA A 107 -15.95 18.58 3.66
C ALA A 107 -15.93 20.13 3.68
N LYS A 108 -16.66 20.76 4.65
CA LYS A 108 -16.60 22.21 4.84
C LYS A 108 -15.22 22.72 5.26
N LYS A 109 -14.49 21.90 6.00
CA LYS A 109 -13.10 22.12 6.45
C LYS A 109 -12.24 21.04 5.81
N GLN A 110 -12.01 21.19 4.53
CA GLN A 110 -11.33 20.19 3.73
C GLN A 110 -9.81 20.32 3.84
N GLY A 111 -9.13 19.19 3.95
CA GLY A 111 -7.70 19.05 3.77
C GLY A 111 -7.35 18.15 2.60
N ARG A 112 -6.15 18.28 2.04
CA ARG A 112 -5.60 17.41 1.00
C ARG A 112 -4.18 17.02 1.32
N ILE A 113 -3.73 15.89 0.81
CA ILE A 113 -2.39 15.34 1.04
C ILE A 113 -1.63 15.36 -0.28
N VAL A 114 -0.55 16.15 -0.33
CA VAL A 114 0.20 16.36 -1.57
C VAL A 114 1.62 15.85 -1.41
N ASN A 115 2.09 15.07 -2.38
CA ASN A 115 3.50 14.71 -2.45
C ASN A 115 4.34 15.92 -2.82
N VAL A 116 5.38 16.19 -2.04
CA VAL A 116 6.28 17.34 -2.23
C VAL A 116 7.72 16.92 -2.54
N GLU A 117 8.10 15.68 -2.23
CA GLU A 117 9.45 15.18 -2.49
C GLU A 117 9.47 13.68 -2.72
N ILE A 118 10.09 13.28 -3.82
CA ILE A 118 10.58 11.92 -4.08
C ILE A 118 11.99 12.09 -4.64
N SER A 119 12.99 11.70 -3.86
CA SER A 119 14.39 11.77 -4.32
C SER A 119 14.82 10.46 -4.96
N HIS A 120 15.85 10.49 -5.78
CA HIS A 120 16.46 9.30 -6.36
C HIS A 120 16.93 8.33 -5.25
N GLU A 121 17.52 8.85 -4.18
CA GLU A 121 17.99 8.07 -3.04
C GLU A 121 16.83 7.46 -2.22
N GLY A 122 15.59 7.85 -2.53
CA GLY A 122 14.39 7.27 -1.92
C GLY A 122 13.97 5.93 -2.51
N TYR A 123 14.56 5.50 -3.63
CA TYR A 123 14.30 4.21 -4.27
C TYR A 123 15.37 3.18 -3.90
N GLU A 124 14.94 1.97 -3.63
CA GLU A 124 15.80 0.81 -3.39
C GLU A 124 15.20 -0.41 -4.08
N ASP A 125 15.99 -1.05 -4.96
CA ASP A 125 15.60 -2.22 -5.74
C ASP A 125 16.54 -3.38 -5.42
N THR A 126 16.01 -4.55 -5.08
CA THR A 126 16.76 -5.76 -4.75
C THR A 126 16.10 -7.01 -5.32
N ASP A 127 16.71 -8.18 -5.12
CA ASP A 127 16.08 -9.46 -5.45
C ASP A 127 14.97 -9.88 -4.45
N GLU A 128 14.95 -9.26 -3.28
CA GLU A 128 14.04 -9.62 -2.18
C GLU A 128 12.91 -8.61 -1.98
N PHE A 129 13.16 -7.33 -2.22
CA PHE A 129 12.19 -6.25 -2.06
C PHE A 129 12.53 -5.04 -2.91
N ALA A 130 11.53 -4.20 -3.14
CA ALA A 130 11.74 -2.83 -3.58
C ALA A 130 11.07 -1.87 -2.62
N SER A 131 11.61 -0.68 -2.48
CA SER A 131 11.01 0.36 -1.66
C SER A 131 11.09 1.75 -2.28
N MET A 132 10.16 2.60 -1.85
CA MET A 132 10.07 4.00 -2.22
C MET A 132 9.83 4.84 -0.98
N ARG A 133 10.60 5.92 -0.83
CA ARG A 133 10.41 6.94 0.21
C ARG A 133 9.92 8.24 -0.41
N MET A 134 8.91 8.84 0.20
CA MET A 134 8.32 10.12 -0.22
C MET A 134 8.06 11.01 0.98
N VAL A 135 7.98 12.33 0.74
CA VAL A 135 7.53 13.32 1.73
C VAL A 135 6.21 13.91 1.23
N ASN A 136 5.22 13.93 2.11
CA ASN A 136 3.92 14.51 1.83
C ASN A 136 3.63 15.65 2.80
N HIS A 137 2.95 16.68 2.31
CA HIS A 137 2.35 17.72 3.13
C HIS A 137 0.83 17.52 3.21
N TRP A 138 0.30 17.57 4.40
CA TRP A 138 -1.12 17.59 4.68
C TRP A 138 -1.54 19.07 4.76
N LEU A 139 -2.27 19.55 3.78
CA LEU A 139 -2.58 20.97 3.58
C LEU A 139 -4.04 21.27 3.90
N SER A 140 -4.30 22.41 4.49
CA SER A 140 -5.64 23.01 4.50
C SER A 140 -5.98 23.50 3.09
N GLU A 141 -7.12 23.15 2.53
CA GLU A 141 -7.53 23.67 1.22
C GLU A 141 -7.92 25.15 1.26
N ALA A 142 -8.26 25.68 2.43
CA ALA A 142 -8.69 27.06 2.55
C ALA A 142 -7.57 28.08 2.35
N ASP A 143 -6.34 27.76 2.76
CA ASP A 143 -5.20 28.68 2.76
C ASP A 143 -3.86 28.02 2.41
N GLU A 144 -3.89 26.76 1.99
CA GLU A 144 -2.72 25.92 1.68
C GLU A 144 -1.70 25.77 2.82
N SER A 145 -2.09 26.13 4.06
CA SER A 145 -1.22 25.99 5.21
C SER A 145 -0.93 24.54 5.52
N VAL A 146 0.36 24.22 5.79
CA VAL A 146 0.79 22.88 6.19
C VAL A 146 0.31 22.61 7.61
N GLN A 147 -0.45 21.53 7.76
CA GLN A 147 -0.96 21.04 9.04
C GLN A 147 -0.09 19.92 9.60
N LEU A 148 0.48 19.09 8.71
CA LEU A 148 1.28 17.94 9.08
C LEU A 148 2.28 17.63 7.95
N ILE A 149 3.46 17.18 8.33
CA ILE A 149 4.50 16.68 7.42
C ILE A 149 4.59 15.17 7.65
N GLU A 150 4.46 14.41 6.57
CA GLU A 150 4.52 12.96 6.56
C GLU A 150 5.74 12.49 5.77
N VAL A 151 6.58 11.65 6.38
CA VAL A 151 7.56 10.84 5.66
C VAL A 151 6.98 9.43 5.55
N ARG A 152 6.81 8.95 4.33
CA ARG A 152 6.26 7.63 4.01
C ARG A 152 7.31 6.80 3.30
N ARG A 153 7.51 5.56 3.76
CA ARG A 153 8.22 4.53 3.02
C ARG A 153 7.27 3.37 2.75
N THR A 154 7.19 2.98 1.49
CA THR A 154 6.49 1.77 1.05
C THR A 154 7.52 0.74 0.64
N GLU A 155 7.44 -0.46 1.19
CA GLU A 155 8.23 -1.61 0.76
C GLU A 155 7.31 -2.70 0.24
N ILE A 156 7.64 -3.27 -0.93
CA ILE A 156 6.97 -4.44 -1.51
C ILE A 156 7.95 -5.61 -1.44
N ARG A 157 7.54 -6.68 -0.75
CA ARG A 157 8.36 -7.87 -0.51
C ARG A 157 7.61 -9.13 -0.91
N PRO A 158 7.95 -9.76 -2.04
CA PRO A 158 7.40 -11.04 -2.44
C PRO A 158 7.69 -12.14 -1.42
N LEU A 159 6.75 -13.10 -1.29
CA LEU A 159 6.82 -14.24 -0.41
C LEU A 159 6.51 -15.53 -1.21
N ASP A 160 6.89 -16.69 -0.66
CA ASP A 160 6.43 -18.00 -1.07
C ASP A 160 6.40 -18.24 -2.60
N GLY A 161 7.49 -17.94 -3.29
CA GLY A 161 7.56 -18.06 -4.74
C GLY A 161 6.64 -17.10 -5.50
N ALA A 162 6.39 -15.94 -4.95
CA ALA A 162 5.55 -14.87 -5.51
C ALA A 162 4.04 -15.16 -5.54
N LYS A 163 3.56 -16.12 -4.78
CA LYS A 163 2.11 -16.37 -4.60
C LYS A 163 1.47 -15.40 -3.62
N SER A 164 2.25 -14.79 -2.78
CA SER A 164 1.84 -13.75 -1.85
C SER A 164 2.97 -12.74 -1.68
N TRP A 165 2.65 -11.58 -1.07
CA TRP A 165 3.64 -10.54 -0.83
C TRP A 165 3.21 -9.61 0.30
N PHE A 166 4.18 -8.95 0.92
CA PHE A 166 3.94 -7.89 1.87
C PHE A 166 4.02 -6.53 1.21
N MET A 167 3.07 -5.65 1.56
CA MET A 167 3.25 -4.20 1.52
C MET A 167 3.51 -3.74 2.95
N ILE A 168 4.66 -3.14 3.18
CA ILE A 168 5.03 -2.56 4.47
C ILE A 168 5.00 -1.05 4.31
N ILE A 169 4.24 -0.38 5.18
CA ILE A 169 4.06 1.06 5.18
C ILE A 169 4.62 1.61 6.48
N ASP A 170 5.77 2.26 6.40
CA ASP A 170 6.39 2.99 7.50
C ASP A 170 6.07 4.48 7.36
N LEU A 171 5.59 5.10 8.44
CA LEU A 171 5.18 6.50 8.48
C LEU A 171 5.84 7.22 9.68
N GLU A 172 6.35 8.41 9.42
CA GLU A 172 6.70 9.37 10.47
C GLU A 172 5.95 10.67 10.21
N PHE A 173 5.27 11.16 11.24
CA PHE A 173 4.54 12.41 11.21
C PHE A 173 5.20 13.42 12.14
N ALA A 174 5.35 14.65 11.64
CA ALA A 174 5.85 15.79 12.38
C ALA A 174 4.97 17.02 12.12
N PRO A 175 4.75 17.89 13.11
CA PRO A 175 4.06 19.15 12.86
C PRO A 175 4.96 20.12 12.10
N PRO A 176 4.44 21.17 11.47
CA PRO A 176 5.22 22.31 11.02
C PRO A 176 5.98 22.93 12.21
N LYS A 177 7.14 23.54 11.91
CA LYS A 177 8.01 24.14 12.92
C LYS A 177 7.25 25.11 13.85
N GLY A 178 7.43 24.94 15.16
CA GLY A 178 6.80 25.74 16.20
C GLY A 178 5.31 25.47 16.40
N LYS A 179 4.77 24.39 15.83
CA LYS A 179 3.35 24.01 15.95
C LYS A 179 3.20 22.64 16.60
N THR A 180 1.97 22.34 16.98
CA THR A 180 1.51 21.01 17.40
C THR A 180 0.41 20.57 16.42
N THR A 181 0.31 19.29 16.15
CA THR A 181 -0.75 18.71 15.34
C THR A 181 -1.47 17.63 16.14
N THR A 182 -2.79 17.60 16.04
CA THR A 182 -3.63 16.63 16.75
C THR A 182 -4.41 15.79 15.74
N PHE A 183 -4.25 14.47 15.81
CA PHE A 183 -5.20 13.51 15.25
C PHE A 183 -6.35 13.37 16.25
N GLY A 184 -7.53 13.86 15.92
CA GLY A 184 -8.72 13.83 16.77
C GLY A 184 -9.28 12.41 16.94
N ALA A 185 -10.18 12.22 17.91
CA ALA A 185 -10.81 10.92 18.15
C ALA A 185 -11.81 10.57 17.05
N THR A 186 -11.54 9.48 16.31
CA THR A 186 -12.38 9.01 15.20
C THR A 186 -12.09 7.59 14.78
N GLY A 187 -13.10 6.91 14.20
CA GLY A 187 -12.92 5.62 13.54
C GLY A 187 -12.46 5.73 12.07
N PHE A 188 -12.20 6.92 11.53
CA PHE A 188 -11.84 7.17 10.13
C PHE A 188 -10.37 7.63 10.01
N GLY A 189 -9.49 6.67 10.03
CA GLY A 189 -8.03 6.84 9.93
C GLY A 189 -7.30 5.79 10.79
N LEU A 190 -6.07 5.41 10.49
CA LEU A 190 -5.12 6.07 9.58
C LEU A 190 -5.04 5.35 8.20
N VAL A 191 -4.89 4.03 8.18
CA VAL A 191 -4.80 3.21 6.98
C VAL A 191 -6.15 2.60 6.66
N ALA A 192 -6.49 2.55 5.38
CA ALA A 192 -7.75 1.99 4.90
C ALA A 192 -7.56 1.17 3.61
N VAL A 193 -8.42 0.18 3.44
CA VAL A 193 -8.46 -0.72 2.29
C VAL A 193 -9.89 -0.82 1.79
N ARG A 194 -10.08 -0.63 0.48
CA ARG A 194 -11.36 -0.85 -0.20
C ARG A 194 -11.22 -2.06 -1.11
N VAL A 195 -11.68 -3.23 -0.65
CA VAL A 195 -11.60 -4.47 -1.43
C VAL A 195 -12.54 -4.44 -2.65
N ALA A 196 -12.22 -5.25 -3.65
CA ALA A 196 -13.04 -5.40 -4.84
C ALA A 196 -14.47 -5.84 -4.49
N LYS A 197 -15.46 -5.45 -5.30
CA LYS A 197 -16.87 -5.79 -5.07
C LYS A 197 -17.09 -7.28 -4.88
N SER A 198 -16.42 -8.11 -5.67
CA SER A 198 -16.50 -9.57 -5.61
C SER A 198 -15.94 -10.18 -4.32
N ILE A 199 -15.11 -9.43 -3.57
CA ILE A 199 -14.57 -9.84 -2.26
C ILE A 199 -15.48 -9.39 -1.12
N GLY A 200 -16.26 -8.30 -1.29
CA GLY A 200 -17.15 -7.78 -0.27
C GLY A 200 -18.12 -8.87 0.26
N VAL A 201 -18.36 -8.88 1.57
CA VAL A 201 -19.30 -9.85 2.19
C VAL A 201 -20.68 -9.70 1.58
N HIS A 202 -21.19 -8.46 1.51
CA HIS A 202 -22.53 -8.16 1.02
C HIS A 202 -22.71 -8.47 -0.47
N ASP A 203 -21.76 -8.05 -1.32
CA ASP A 203 -21.90 -8.16 -2.76
C ASP A 203 -21.35 -9.47 -3.33
N GLY A 204 -20.26 -9.99 -2.77
CA GLY A 204 -19.50 -11.13 -3.30
C GLY A 204 -19.53 -12.39 -2.44
N GLY A 205 -20.12 -12.33 -1.24
CA GLY A 205 -20.12 -13.46 -0.32
C GLY A 205 -18.74 -13.77 0.26
N GLY A 206 -17.89 -12.76 0.39
CA GLY A 206 -16.59 -12.87 1.02
C GLY A 206 -16.68 -12.99 2.55
N ARG A 207 -15.52 -12.86 3.21
CA ARG A 207 -15.42 -13.01 4.67
C ARG A 207 -14.45 -11.99 5.24
N ILE A 208 -14.82 -11.40 6.37
CA ILE A 208 -13.93 -10.67 7.27
C ILE A 208 -13.55 -11.61 8.41
N LEU A 209 -12.27 -11.62 8.82
CA LEU A 209 -11.77 -12.38 9.96
C LEU A 209 -10.71 -11.55 10.68
N ASN A 210 -10.74 -11.49 12.02
CA ASN A 210 -9.71 -10.81 12.79
C ASN A 210 -8.87 -11.77 13.65
N SER A 211 -7.85 -11.24 14.32
CA SER A 211 -6.94 -12.02 15.18
C SER A 211 -7.61 -12.71 16.36
N GLU A 212 -8.80 -12.28 16.74
CA GLU A 212 -9.57 -12.83 17.86
C GLU A 212 -10.57 -13.90 17.40
N GLY A 213 -10.54 -14.30 16.10
CA GLY A 213 -11.45 -15.28 15.52
C GLY A 213 -12.86 -14.76 15.27
N GLN A 214 -13.08 -13.47 15.38
CA GLN A 214 -14.35 -12.81 15.09
C GLN A 214 -14.57 -12.68 13.59
N VAL A 215 -15.82 -12.83 13.14
CA VAL A 215 -16.18 -12.94 11.71
C VAL A 215 -17.20 -11.88 11.34
N ASN A 216 -16.98 -11.24 10.17
CA ASN A 216 -17.82 -10.23 9.53
C ASN A 216 -18.08 -8.96 10.37
N GLU A 217 -18.76 -7.98 9.79
CA GLU A 217 -18.99 -6.67 10.41
C GLU A 217 -19.61 -6.79 11.80
N GLU A 218 -20.62 -7.64 11.97
CA GLU A 218 -21.34 -7.78 13.23
C GLU A 218 -20.41 -8.05 14.43
N GLN A 219 -19.36 -8.86 14.25
CA GLN A 219 -18.46 -9.23 15.34
C GLN A 219 -17.18 -8.40 15.37
N VAL A 220 -16.70 -7.91 14.23
CA VAL A 220 -15.39 -7.25 14.08
C VAL A 220 -15.46 -5.73 14.22
N PHE A 221 -16.62 -5.12 13.90
CA PHE A 221 -16.75 -3.66 13.88
C PHE A 221 -16.35 -3.01 15.21
N ARG A 222 -15.32 -2.15 15.13
CA ARG A 222 -14.72 -1.42 16.27
C ARG A 222 -14.21 -2.32 17.40
N LYS A 223 -13.85 -3.58 17.11
CA LYS A 223 -13.19 -4.45 18.08
C LYS A 223 -11.68 -4.37 17.94
N PRO A 224 -10.93 -4.35 19.08
CA PRO A 224 -9.48 -4.40 19.05
C PRO A 224 -8.97 -5.72 18.47
N ALA A 225 -7.99 -5.62 17.57
CA ALA A 225 -7.33 -6.76 16.97
C ALA A 225 -5.89 -6.39 16.55
N ARG A 226 -5.05 -7.40 16.33
CA ARG A 226 -3.69 -7.22 15.81
C ARG A 226 -3.69 -7.12 14.28
N TRP A 227 -4.63 -7.82 13.65
CA TRP A 227 -4.84 -7.83 12.23
C TRP A 227 -6.31 -8.11 11.88
N CYS A 228 -6.70 -7.73 10.66
CA CYS A 228 -8.00 -8.04 10.07
C CYS A 228 -7.79 -8.46 8.62
N ASP A 229 -8.33 -9.62 8.26
CA ASP A 229 -8.33 -10.18 6.90
C ASP A 229 -9.67 -9.92 6.22
N TYR A 230 -9.62 -9.58 4.94
CA TYR A 230 -10.78 -9.52 4.08
C TYR A 230 -10.51 -10.36 2.83
N SER A 231 -11.17 -11.52 2.70
CA SER A 231 -10.96 -12.48 1.61
C SER A 231 -12.25 -12.86 0.93
N GLY A 232 -12.18 -13.17 -0.36
CA GLY A 232 -13.34 -13.59 -1.13
C GLY A 232 -12.99 -14.02 -2.55
N ARG A 233 -14.03 -14.18 -3.36
CA ARG A 233 -13.90 -14.61 -4.74
C ARG A 233 -13.41 -13.45 -5.63
N ILE A 234 -12.42 -13.73 -6.48
CA ILE A 234 -11.87 -12.77 -7.45
C ILE A 234 -12.15 -13.21 -8.91
N THR A 235 -12.24 -14.52 -9.17
CA THR A 235 -12.63 -15.08 -10.47
C THR A 235 -13.61 -16.23 -10.29
N ASN A 236 -14.23 -16.70 -11.38
CA ASN A 236 -15.13 -17.86 -11.36
C ASN A 236 -14.41 -19.22 -11.36
N GLU A 237 -13.08 -19.23 -11.41
CA GLU A 237 -12.29 -20.45 -11.31
C GLU A 237 -12.38 -21.09 -9.91
N ALA A 238 -12.14 -22.39 -9.82
CA ALA A 238 -12.24 -23.13 -8.55
C ALA A 238 -11.31 -22.58 -7.47
N ASP A 239 -10.11 -22.14 -7.85
CA ASP A 239 -9.08 -21.53 -7.00
C ASP A 239 -9.08 -19.99 -7.07
N GLY A 240 -10.13 -19.39 -7.65
CA GLY A 240 -10.29 -17.95 -7.88
C GLY A 240 -10.64 -17.16 -6.63
N PHE A 241 -9.87 -17.32 -5.54
CA PHE A 241 -10.02 -16.57 -4.30
C PHE A 241 -8.74 -15.81 -3.97
N GLY A 242 -8.87 -14.69 -3.27
CA GLY A 242 -7.77 -13.92 -2.74
C GLY A 242 -8.22 -12.96 -1.66
N GLY A 243 -7.27 -12.36 -0.98
CA GLY A 243 -7.55 -11.46 0.12
C GLY A 243 -6.38 -10.59 0.53
N ILE A 244 -6.66 -9.72 1.49
CA ILE A 244 -5.71 -8.81 2.10
C ILE A 244 -5.87 -8.89 3.61
N THR A 245 -4.80 -9.26 4.31
CA THR A 245 -4.73 -9.12 5.77
C THR A 245 -4.05 -7.79 6.10
N LEU A 246 -4.81 -6.83 6.64
CA LEU A 246 -4.29 -5.57 7.17
C LEU A 246 -3.77 -5.77 8.59
N MET A 247 -2.51 -5.44 8.83
CA MET A 247 -1.77 -5.74 10.06
C MET A 247 -1.34 -4.47 10.78
N ASN A 248 -1.64 -4.40 12.07
CA ASN A 248 -1.19 -3.35 12.98
C ASN A 248 0.11 -3.78 13.67
N HIS A 249 1.14 -2.93 13.63
CA HIS A 249 2.43 -3.26 14.25
C HIS A 249 2.40 -3.02 15.77
N PRO A 250 3.08 -3.86 16.59
CA PRO A 250 3.11 -3.70 18.05
C PRO A 250 3.61 -2.35 18.54
N MET A 251 4.46 -1.64 17.77
CA MET A 251 4.96 -0.32 18.13
C MET A 251 3.92 0.80 18.00
N ASN A 252 2.82 0.58 17.27
CA ASN A 252 1.83 1.60 17.03
C ASN A 252 1.09 1.96 18.33
N PRO A 253 0.69 3.24 18.51
CA PRO A 253 -0.16 3.62 19.63
C PRO A 253 -1.44 2.77 19.69
N HIS A 254 -1.89 2.50 20.91
CA HIS A 254 -3.15 1.78 21.17
C HIS A 254 -3.19 0.36 20.57
N ASN A 255 -2.03 -0.29 20.32
CA ASN A 255 -2.02 -1.68 19.87
C ASN A 255 -2.36 -2.65 21.02
N PRO A 256 -3.28 -3.65 20.81
CA PRO A 256 -4.13 -3.85 19.64
C PRO A 256 -5.18 -2.76 19.51
N THR A 257 -5.39 -2.26 18.28
CA THR A 257 -6.33 -1.17 18.01
C THR A 257 -7.62 -1.67 17.38
N ALA A 258 -8.67 -0.86 17.43
CA ALA A 258 -9.93 -1.20 16.79
C ALA A 258 -9.84 -1.21 15.26
N PHE A 259 -10.52 -2.16 14.64
CA PHE A 259 -10.72 -2.17 13.19
C PHE A 259 -12.12 -1.68 12.86
N HIS A 260 -12.22 -0.70 11.96
CA HIS A 260 -13.47 -0.24 11.39
C HIS A 260 -13.70 -0.98 10.09
N VAL A 261 -14.63 -1.92 10.09
CA VAL A 261 -14.94 -2.76 8.93
C VAL A 261 -16.39 -2.59 8.51
N ARG A 262 -16.68 -2.86 7.23
CA ARG A 262 -18.01 -2.91 6.65
C ARG A 262 -18.16 -4.12 5.72
N ASP A 263 -19.32 -4.74 5.72
CA ASP A 263 -19.62 -5.86 4.84
C ASP A 263 -19.66 -5.46 3.35
N ASP A 264 -19.74 -4.16 3.06
CA ASP A 264 -19.66 -3.60 1.70
C ASP A 264 -18.23 -3.50 1.12
N GLY A 265 -17.22 -4.02 1.80
CA GLY A 265 -15.85 -4.13 1.31
C GLY A 265 -14.86 -3.10 1.83
N TRP A 266 -15.13 -2.43 2.95
CA TRP A 266 -14.18 -1.52 3.57
C TRP A 266 -13.62 -2.08 4.87
N MET A 267 -12.31 -1.91 5.09
CA MET A 267 -11.65 -2.11 6.36
C MET A 267 -10.59 -1.03 6.62
N GLY A 268 -10.51 -0.57 7.87
CA GLY A 268 -9.52 0.40 8.32
C GLY A 268 -9.00 0.06 9.71
N CYS A 269 -7.72 0.37 9.95
CA CYS A 269 -7.08 0.23 11.24
C CYS A 269 -7.08 1.60 11.93
N CYS A 270 -7.86 1.75 13.03
CA CYS A 270 -8.07 3.03 13.70
C CYS A 270 -6.82 3.46 14.49
N LEU A 271 -6.29 4.66 14.20
CA LEU A 271 -5.21 5.25 14.97
C LEU A 271 -5.70 5.80 16.32
N SER A 272 -6.86 6.45 16.32
CA SER A 272 -7.34 7.30 17.42
C SER A 272 -8.85 7.18 17.65
N LEU A 273 -9.38 5.92 17.71
CA LEU A 273 -10.83 5.72 17.82
C LEU A 273 -11.47 6.57 18.93
N ASP A 274 -10.96 6.44 20.15
CA ASP A 274 -11.54 7.06 21.35
C ASP A 274 -10.61 8.09 21.99
N THR A 275 -9.34 8.11 21.61
CA THR A 275 -8.30 8.95 22.24
C THR A 275 -7.51 9.69 21.17
N PRO A 276 -7.50 11.02 21.18
CA PRO A 276 -6.67 11.82 20.28
C PRO A 276 -5.18 11.49 20.43
N VAL A 277 -4.44 11.66 19.32
CA VAL A 277 -2.98 11.51 19.31
C VAL A 277 -2.36 12.86 18.97
N GLU A 278 -1.57 13.39 19.90
CA GLU A 278 -0.84 14.64 19.72
C GLU A 278 0.56 14.38 19.16
N VAL A 279 0.96 15.18 18.19
CA VAL A 279 2.26 15.16 17.53
C VAL A 279 2.95 16.50 17.74
N THR A 280 4.14 16.48 18.32
CA THR A 280 4.97 17.68 18.57
C THR A 280 6.36 17.52 17.92
N GLU A 281 7.12 18.61 17.82
CA GLU A 281 8.52 18.52 17.32
C GLU A 281 9.38 17.57 18.18
N ALA A 282 9.16 17.56 19.48
CA ALA A 282 9.88 16.70 20.43
C ALA A 282 9.37 15.25 20.43
N LYS A 283 8.10 15.04 20.06
CA LYS A 283 7.43 13.73 20.04
C LYS A 283 6.73 13.53 18.72
N LYS A 284 7.50 13.18 17.71
CA LYS A 284 6.97 12.75 16.40
C LYS A 284 6.19 11.45 16.55
N LEU A 285 5.18 11.25 15.71
CA LEU A 285 4.44 10.01 15.65
C LEU A 285 5.08 9.09 14.61
N ARG A 286 5.51 7.90 15.04
CA ARG A 286 5.94 6.82 14.13
C ARG A 286 4.95 5.68 14.22
N VAL A 287 4.50 5.21 13.07
CA VAL A 287 3.61 4.06 12.94
C VAL A 287 4.01 3.19 11.76
N ARG A 288 3.70 1.90 11.86
CA ARG A 288 3.97 0.91 10.82
C ARG A 288 2.73 0.05 10.61
N TYR A 289 2.37 -0.16 9.36
CA TYR A 289 1.30 -1.06 8.95
C TYR A 289 1.82 -2.05 7.93
N GLY A 290 1.21 -3.23 7.90
CA GLY A 290 1.50 -4.26 6.89
C GLY A 290 0.23 -4.69 6.19
N LEU A 291 0.32 -5.00 4.91
CA LEU A 291 -0.69 -5.75 4.18
C LEU A 291 -0.05 -7.05 3.70
N TRP A 292 -0.60 -8.18 4.12
CA TRP A 292 -0.30 -9.45 3.47
C TRP A 292 -1.33 -9.67 2.38
N VAL A 293 -0.87 -9.62 1.13
CA VAL A 293 -1.67 -9.85 -0.07
C VAL A 293 -1.48 -11.30 -0.47
N HIS A 294 -2.57 -12.06 -0.65
CA HIS A 294 -2.50 -13.51 -0.81
C HIS A 294 -3.58 -14.07 -1.73
N ASP A 295 -3.29 -15.23 -2.31
CA ASP A 295 -4.29 -16.09 -2.93
C ASP A 295 -5.06 -16.87 -1.87
N GLY A 296 -6.27 -17.31 -2.21
CA GLY A 296 -7.13 -18.11 -1.34
C GLY A 296 -7.84 -17.30 -0.26
N VAL A 297 -8.54 -18.01 0.61
CA VAL A 297 -9.18 -17.46 1.81
C VAL A 297 -8.31 -17.80 3.00
N ALA A 298 -7.72 -16.80 3.64
CA ALA A 298 -6.77 -17.01 4.73
C ALA A 298 -7.42 -17.69 5.94
N THR A 299 -6.68 -18.60 6.56
CA THR A 299 -7.04 -19.12 7.89
C THR A 299 -6.50 -18.18 8.98
N GLN A 300 -7.01 -18.31 10.20
CA GLN A 300 -6.51 -17.54 11.34
C GLN A 300 -5.02 -17.80 11.59
N ASP A 301 -4.58 -19.05 11.50
CA ASP A 301 -3.18 -19.45 11.72
C ASP A 301 -2.25 -18.87 10.64
N GLN A 302 -2.68 -18.82 9.38
CA GLN A 302 -1.92 -18.20 8.30
C GLN A 302 -1.73 -16.70 8.54
N SER A 303 -2.81 -15.96 8.81
CA SER A 303 -2.74 -14.52 9.08
C SER A 303 -1.91 -14.23 10.34
N GLU A 304 -2.05 -15.05 11.41
CA GLU A 304 -1.25 -14.91 12.62
C GLU A 304 0.25 -15.16 12.36
N THR A 305 0.58 -16.16 11.54
CA THR A 305 1.97 -16.46 11.16
C THR A 305 2.60 -15.30 10.39
N HIS A 306 1.87 -14.72 9.43
CA HIS A 306 2.36 -13.58 8.65
C HIS A 306 2.40 -12.30 9.48
N TRP A 307 1.46 -12.09 10.41
CA TRP A 307 1.53 -10.97 11.36
C TRP A 307 2.77 -11.05 12.26
N LYS A 308 3.09 -12.22 12.83
CA LYS A 308 4.31 -12.42 13.61
C LYS A 308 5.56 -12.10 12.81
N ARG A 309 5.65 -12.64 11.58
CA ARG A 309 6.76 -12.34 10.68
C ARG A 309 6.90 -10.85 10.41
N PHE A 310 5.80 -10.14 10.14
CA PHE A 310 5.77 -8.68 9.95
C PHE A 310 6.21 -7.92 11.21
N ALA A 311 5.70 -8.33 12.38
CA ALA A 311 5.99 -7.69 13.66
C ALA A 311 7.47 -7.82 14.09
N GLU A 312 8.14 -8.89 13.66
CA GLU A 312 9.56 -9.15 13.94
C GLU A 312 10.52 -8.50 12.93
N MET A 313 10.01 -7.95 11.82
CA MET A 313 10.86 -7.30 10.82
C MET A 313 11.47 -6.00 11.35
N PRO A 314 12.76 -5.74 11.08
CA PRO A 314 13.42 -4.51 11.52
C PRO A 314 12.67 -3.25 11.08
N VAL A 315 12.52 -2.31 12.00
CA VAL A 315 11.98 -0.97 11.70
C VAL A 315 13.10 -0.10 11.15
N VAL A 316 12.89 0.45 9.95
CA VAL A 316 13.90 1.26 9.26
C VAL A 316 13.90 2.71 9.74
N ASP A 317 15.06 3.37 9.68
CA ASP A 317 15.12 4.81 9.86
C ASP A 317 14.65 5.52 8.58
N LEU A 318 13.60 6.33 8.72
CA LEU A 318 13.01 7.08 7.61
C LEU A 318 13.81 8.34 7.25
N ASN A 319 14.75 8.76 8.11
CA ASN A 319 15.55 9.95 7.93
C ASN A 319 17.06 9.64 8.05
N PRO A 320 17.59 8.68 7.29
CA PRO A 320 19.02 8.36 7.36
C PRO A 320 19.85 9.60 7.02
N PRO A 321 21.02 9.78 7.62
CA PRO A 321 21.91 10.87 7.27
C PRO A 321 22.25 10.81 5.78
N LYS A 322 22.23 11.98 5.10
CA LYS A 322 22.61 12.03 3.69
C LYS A 322 24.05 11.51 3.54
N PRO A 323 24.30 10.62 2.57
CA PRO A 323 25.67 10.16 2.32
C PRO A 323 26.57 11.36 2.05
N ALA A 324 27.76 11.35 2.63
CA ALA A 324 28.74 12.41 2.37
C ALA A 324 28.98 12.50 0.85
N LYS A 325 28.84 13.70 0.29
CA LYS A 325 29.15 13.92 -1.12
C LYS A 325 30.60 13.50 -1.34
N LYS A 326 30.81 12.51 -2.22
CA LYS A 326 32.13 12.09 -2.69
C LYS A 326 32.69 13.14 -3.61
#